data_b9b8d719ca2dbae3c4da045652ecc355
#
_entry.id   b9b8d719ca2dbae3c4da045652ecc355
#
_cell.length_a   1.000
_cell.length_b   1.000
_cell.length_c   1.000
_cell.angle_alpha   90.00
_cell.angle_beta   90.00
_cell.angle_gamma   90.00
#
_symmetry.space_group_name_H-M   'P 1'
#
loop_
_entity.id
_entity.type
_entity.pdbx_description
1 polymer ?
#
loop_
_entity_poly.entity_id
_entity_poly.type
_entity_poly.pdbx_seq_one_letter_code
_entity_poly.pdbx_strand_id
1 'polypeptide(L)'
;MLDKKQWDDFRASSRSPYHYWGEDAAQSGAQYIVELGGRSIGKSYFWRALMLNDWFLNGAKMAYIRRYGEDITPAKVAQYFAGVDWGKLTDGRFDGVVCKAGQITAVKRDDKRKVIDSALVGYYFAIALDEHYKSSDYPEVQWAIFEEFVTRGRYLPDESDRLQNLISTIVRDNACTCVMIGNTITRACPYFAEWSLTHVPRMVAGDVDIYHVGDTVIRVDMCAAAMDAPKKSSKMFFGKSKKMVAQNEWHSDTFAKCPVNPYAESRVLHTIYFNDANITMRVEVRRSDYGDAFVWVTPVDFKFTRLDKVRVVSRQLTSLSPYHQSTFRPLCPAEGFILTAVEQGKIYYCDNLTGTDFNTIFLTLCTTPKLK
;
A
#
# COMPACT_ATOMS: atom_id res chain seq x y z
N MET A 1 17.86 -8.42 15.94
CA MET A 1 18.24 -8.54 14.51
C MET A 1 19.30 -9.62 14.36
N LEU A 2 19.30 -10.40 13.28
CA LEU A 2 20.23 -11.49 13.03
C LEU A 2 21.70 -10.98 13.01
N ASP A 3 22.61 -11.72 13.65
CA ASP A 3 24.05 -11.50 13.52
C ASP A 3 24.58 -12.03 12.15
N LYS A 4 25.87 -11.82 11.88
CA LYS A 4 26.47 -12.21 10.60
C LYS A 4 26.33 -13.70 10.30
N LYS A 5 26.55 -14.57 11.28
CA LYS A 5 26.42 -16.03 11.11
C LYS A 5 24.99 -16.44 10.86
N GLN A 6 24.06 -15.89 11.64
CA GLN A 6 22.62 -16.13 11.48
C GLN A 6 22.12 -15.67 10.09
N TRP A 7 22.66 -14.54 9.56
CA TRP A 7 22.39 -14.10 8.19
C TRP A 7 22.92 -15.07 7.15
N ASP A 8 24.14 -15.60 7.32
CA ASP A 8 24.72 -16.58 6.39
C ASP A 8 23.87 -17.87 6.35
N ASP A 9 23.45 -18.37 7.51
CA ASP A 9 22.60 -19.56 7.65
C ASP A 9 21.21 -19.33 7.05
N PHE A 10 20.60 -18.16 7.32
CA PHE A 10 19.31 -17.77 6.74
C PHE A 10 19.38 -17.67 5.22
N ARG A 11 20.43 -17.06 4.69
CA ARG A 11 20.68 -16.96 3.25
C ARG A 11 20.83 -18.33 2.60
N ALA A 12 21.60 -19.22 3.21
CA ALA A 12 21.81 -20.58 2.71
C ALA A 12 20.52 -21.42 2.70
N SER A 13 19.64 -21.24 3.70
CA SER A 13 18.42 -22.03 3.86
C SER A 13 17.20 -21.49 3.10
N SER A 14 17.14 -20.19 2.82
CA SER A 14 15.90 -19.49 2.42
C SER A 14 16.00 -18.71 1.12
N ARG A 15 17.21 -18.33 0.65
CA ARG A 15 17.36 -17.52 -0.54
C ARG A 15 17.05 -18.31 -1.82
N SER A 16 16.26 -17.69 -2.69
CA SER A 16 15.96 -18.21 -4.03
C SER A 16 16.14 -17.10 -5.07
N PRO A 17 16.76 -17.36 -6.22
CA PRO A 17 16.92 -16.36 -7.28
C PRO A 17 15.58 -15.96 -7.92
N TYR A 18 14.52 -16.72 -7.68
CA TYR A 18 13.18 -16.47 -8.22
C TYR A 18 12.30 -15.62 -7.29
N HIS A 19 12.81 -15.27 -6.10
CA HIS A 19 12.09 -14.47 -5.12
C HIS A 19 12.88 -13.22 -4.78
N TYR A 20 12.16 -12.16 -4.43
CA TYR A 20 12.73 -10.97 -3.83
C TYR A 20 13.52 -11.33 -2.58
N TRP A 21 14.68 -10.71 -2.41
CA TRP A 21 15.55 -10.88 -1.27
C TRP A 21 15.90 -9.52 -0.65
N GLY A 22 15.26 -9.19 0.47
CA GLY A 22 15.29 -7.87 1.10
C GLY A 22 16.35 -7.69 2.19
N GLU A 23 17.48 -8.41 2.12
CA GLU A 23 18.54 -8.32 3.13
C GLU A 23 19.09 -6.90 3.28
N ASP A 24 19.38 -6.22 2.16
CA ASP A 24 19.89 -4.84 2.17
C ASP A 24 18.86 -3.87 2.80
N ALA A 25 17.57 -4.13 2.59
CA ALA A 25 16.52 -3.36 3.21
C ALA A 25 16.48 -3.61 4.73
N ALA A 26 16.52 -4.87 5.15
CA ALA A 26 16.50 -5.24 6.56
C ALA A 26 17.70 -4.68 7.34
N GLN A 27 18.87 -4.57 6.70
CA GLN A 27 20.10 -4.05 7.29
C GLN A 27 20.26 -2.53 7.14
N SER A 28 19.33 -1.85 6.49
CA SER A 28 19.44 -0.40 6.20
C SER A 28 19.38 0.51 7.43
N GLY A 29 18.83 0.03 8.54
CA GLY A 29 18.57 0.84 9.74
C GLY A 29 17.37 1.80 9.60
N ALA A 30 16.60 1.71 8.52
CA ALA A 30 15.41 2.52 8.33
C ALA A 30 14.30 2.12 9.32
N GLN A 31 13.58 3.10 9.88
CA GLN A 31 12.44 2.86 10.75
C GLN A 31 11.22 2.37 9.97
N TYR A 32 11.05 2.86 8.74
CA TYR A 32 10.02 2.37 7.81
C TYR A 32 10.67 1.84 6.54
N ILE A 33 10.26 0.64 6.14
CA ILE A 33 10.68 0.01 4.89
C ILE A 33 9.42 -0.23 4.05
N VAL A 34 9.33 0.44 2.90
CA VAL A 34 8.18 0.38 1.99
C VAL A 34 8.54 -0.50 0.80
N GLU A 35 7.90 -1.67 0.74
CA GLU A 35 8.16 -2.71 -0.25
C GLU A 35 7.07 -2.71 -1.31
N LEU A 36 7.36 -2.15 -2.46
CA LEU A 36 6.47 -2.09 -3.63
C LEU A 36 6.89 -3.10 -4.69
N GLY A 37 5.97 -3.51 -5.54
CA GLY A 37 6.27 -4.39 -6.67
C GLY A 37 5.13 -5.31 -7.04
N GLY A 38 5.35 -6.15 -8.04
CA GLY A 38 4.37 -7.10 -8.54
C GLY A 38 3.93 -8.15 -7.51
N ARG A 39 2.85 -8.84 -7.83
CA ARG A 39 2.38 -9.97 -7.02
C ARG A 39 3.32 -11.17 -7.18
N SER A 40 3.40 -11.99 -6.13
CA SER A 40 4.08 -13.30 -6.14
C SER A 40 5.59 -13.24 -6.38
N ILE A 41 6.24 -12.08 -6.22
CA ILE A 41 7.70 -11.97 -6.27
C ILE A 41 8.40 -12.34 -4.95
N GLY A 42 7.64 -12.68 -3.90
CA GLY A 42 8.20 -13.19 -2.65
C GLY A 42 8.39 -12.18 -1.53
N LYS A 43 7.91 -10.92 -1.65
CA LYS A 43 8.04 -9.89 -0.59
C LYS A 43 7.59 -10.38 0.79
N SER A 44 6.32 -10.73 0.93
CA SER A 44 5.75 -11.26 2.19
C SER A 44 6.43 -12.55 2.66
N TYR A 45 6.90 -13.38 1.72
CA TYR A 45 7.62 -14.60 2.07
C TYR A 45 8.95 -14.28 2.75
N PHE A 46 9.77 -13.40 2.16
CA PHE A 46 11.05 -12.99 2.73
C PHE A 46 10.89 -12.39 4.12
N TRP A 47 10.05 -11.37 4.25
CA TRP A 47 9.89 -10.66 5.52
C TRP A 47 9.32 -11.55 6.63
N ARG A 48 8.32 -12.37 6.32
CA ARG A 48 7.81 -13.36 7.28
C ARG A 48 8.88 -14.35 7.71
N ALA A 49 9.66 -14.88 6.77
CA ALA A 49 10.73 -15.83 7.08
C ALA A 49 11.82 -15.18 7.96
N LEU A 50 12.23 -13.95 7.63
CA LEU A 50 13.20 -13.19 8.43
C LEU A 50 12.69 -12.96 9.86
N MET A 51 11.48 -12.44 10.02
CA MET A 51 10.89 -12.13 11.32
C MET A 51 10.72 -13.37 12.19
N LEU A 52 10.34 -14.50 11.60
CA LEU A 52 10.21 -15.78 12.32
C LEU A 52 11.56 -16.36 12.71
N ASN A 53 12.59 -16.22 11.87
CA ASN A 53 13.95 -16.63 12.23
C ASN A 53 14.51 -15.76 13.37
N ASP A 54 14.33 -14.44 13.30
CA ASP A 54 14.78 -13.52 14.35
C ASP A 54 14.03 -13.76 15.68
N TRP A 55 12.74 -14.08 15.60
CA TRP A 55 11.98 -14.50 16.76
C TRP A 55 12.54 -15.79 17.38
N PHE A 56 12.79 -16.81 16.59
CA PHE A 56 13.24 -18.10 17.10
C PHE A 56 14.65 -18.04 17.67
N LEU A 57 15.55 -17.30 17.02
CA LEU A 57 16.97 -17.20 17.40
C LEU A 57 17.22 -16.17 18.48
N ASN A 58 16.53 -15.03 18.45
CA ASN A 58 16.84 -13.85 19.27
C ASN A 58 15.66 -13.38 20.14
N GLY A 59 14.49 -14.03 20.05
CA GLY A 59 13.30 -13.65 20.82
C GLY A 59 12.55 -12.42 20.29
N ALA A 60 12.96 -11.86 19.16
CA ALA A 60 12.36 -10.67 18.55
C ALA A 60 10.91 -10.94 18.11
N LYS A 61 9.92 -10.36 18.79
CA LYS A 61 8.51 -10.55 18.47
C LYS A 61 8.09 -9.68 17.29
N MET A 62 7.00 -10.09 16.61
CA MET A 62 6.45 -9.38 15.48
C MET A 62 5.04 -8.85 15.74
N ALA A 63 4.68 -7.75 15.07
CA ALA A 63 3.34 -7.23 14.95
C ALA A 63 2.85 -7.41 13.50
N TYR A 64 1.80 -8.21 13.29
CA TYR A 64 1.13 -8.36 12.00
C TYR A 64 -0.01 -7.36 11.89
N ILE A 65 0.02 -6.49 10.90
CA ILE A 65 -0.92 -5.37 10.78
C ILE A 65 -1.69 -5.48 9.45
N ARG A 66 -3.01 -5.25 9.54
CA ARG A 66 -3.89 -5.07 8.39
C ARG A 66 -4.73 -3.81 8.57
N ARG A 67 -5.40 -3.36 7.52
CA ARG A 67 -6.23 -2.15 7.57
C ARG A 67 -7.50 -2.33 8.40
N TYR A 68 -8.25 -3.39 8.18
CA TYR A 68 -9.56 -3.63 8.77
C TYR A 68 -9.59 -4.82 9.71
N GLY A 69 -10.50 -4.79 10.70
CA GLY A 69 -10.72 -5.87 11.66
C GLY A 69 -11.12 -7.19 11.01
N GLU A 70 -11.90 -7.13 9.92
CA GLU A 70 -12.30 -8.31 9.16
C GLU A 70 -11.11 -9.05 8.53
N ASP A 71 -9.97 -8.38 8.33
CA ASP A 71 -8.76 -8.97 7.75
C ASP A 71 -7.85 -9.65 8.75
N ILE A 72 -8.11 -9.47 10.04
CA ILE A 72 -7.31 -10.04 11.15
C ILE A 72 -8.10 -11.02 12.02
N THR A 73 -9.11 -11.69 11.48
CA THR A 73 -9.72 -12.79 12.22
C THR A 73 -8.69 -13.87 12.51
N PRO A 74 -8.79 -14.61 13.65
CA PRO A 74 -7.82 -15.65 14.00
C PRO A 74 -7.53 -16.64 12.86
N ALA A 75 -8.56 -17.03 12.10
CA ALA A 75 -8.41 -17.93 10.96
C ALA A 75 -7.60 -17.30 9.80
N LYS A 76 -7.84 -16.02 9.47
CA LYS A 76 -7.09 -15.32 8.42
C LYS A 76 -5.63 -15.08 8.82
N VAL A 77 -5.38 -14.75 10.09
CA VAL A 77 -4.01 -14.60 10.60
C VAL A 77 -3.30 -15.97 10.59
N ALA A 78 -3.94 -17.04 11.03
CA ALA A 78 -3.37 -18.39 10.95
C ALA A 78 -3.05 -18.79 9.50
N GLN A 79 -3.90 -18.40 8.54
CA GLN A 79 -3.68 -18.64 7.11
C GLN A 79 -2.42 -17.93 6.57
N TYR A 80 -2.06 -16.77 7.10
CA TYR A 80 -0.81 -16.08 6.74
C TYR A 80 0.43 -16.96 7.04
N PHE A 81 0.36 -17.79 8.07
CA PHE A 81 1.44 -18.70 8.48
C PHE A 81 1.29 -20.13 7.94
N ALA A 82 0.25 -20.45 7.18
CA ALA A 82 -0.05 -21.82 6.72
C ALA A 82 1.08 -22.47 5.89
N GLY A 83 1.89 -21.66 5.20
CA GLY A 83 3.02 -22.16 4.40
C GLY A 83 4.36 -22.23 5.15
N VAL A 84 4.37 -22.04 6.46
CA VAL A 84 5.59 -22.11 7.28
C VAL A 84 5.84 -23.57 7.71
N ASP A 85 7.03 -24.07 7.41
CA ASP A 85 7.50 -25.32 7.97
C ASP A 85 8.05 -25.08 9.40
N TRP A 86 7.15 -25.14 10.37
CA TRP A 86 7.47 -24.89 11.77
C TRP A 86 8.50 -25.86 12.33
N GLY A 87 8.45 -27.14 11.92
CA GLY A 87 9.43 -28.13 12.33
C GLY A 87 10.84 -27.78 11.89
N LYS A 88 11.00 -27.41 10.61
CA LYS A 88 12.30 -26.97 10.08
C LYS A 88 12.77 -25.66 10.69
N LEU A 89 11.88 -24.68 10.83
CA LEU A 89 12.19 -23.34 11.38
C LEU A 89 12.68 -23.41 12.83
N THR A 90 12.13 -24.34 13.63
CA THR A 90 12.31 -24.37 15.09
C THR A 90 13.00 -25.65 15.58
N ASP A 91 13.77 -26.31 14.71
CA ASP A 91 14.50 -27.56 15.02
C ASP A 91 13.61 -28.62 15.69
N GLY A 92 12.35 -28.72 15.22
CA GLY A 92 11.35 -29.67 15.72
C GLY A 92 10.66 -29.25 17.01
N ARG A 93 10.98 -28.11 17.60
CA ARG A 93 10.37 -27.63 18.84
C ARG A 93 8.87 -27.34 18.68
N PHE A 94 8.44 -26.75 17.58
CA PHE A 94 7.03 -26.44 17.31
C PHE A 94 6.56 -27.12 16.02
N ASP A 95 5.26 -27.36 15.92
CA ASP A 95 4.63 -28.02 14.75
C ASP A 95 3.55 -27.15 14.08
N GLY A 96 3.27 -25.96 14.62
CA GLY A 96 2.26 -25.09 14.06
C GLY A 96 2.07 -23.80 14.85
N VAL A 97 1.00 -23.09 14.50
CA VAL A 97 0.63 -21.81 15.11
C VAL A 97 -0.82 -21.81 15.54
N VAL A 98 -1.11 -21.09 16.61
CA VAL A 98 -2.47 -20.73 17.07
C VAL A 98 -2.57 -19.23 17.16
N CYS A 99 -3.61 -18.66 16.54
CA CYS A 99 -3.93 -17.24 16.61
C CYS A 99 -5.21 -17.06 17.42
N LYS A 100 -5.14 -16.31 18.52
CA LYS A 100 -6.27 -16.09 19.42
C LYS A 100 -6.06 -14.81 20.24
N ALA A 101 -7.12 -14.06 20.47
CA ALA A 101 -7.13 -12.86 21.32
C ALA A 101 -6.00 -11.85 21.01
N GLY A 102 -5.74 -11.58 19.73
CA GLY A 102 -4.69 -10.65 19.33
C GLY A 102 -3.26 -11.22 19.34
N GLN A 103 -3.07 -12.50 19.75
CA GLN A 103 -1.77 -13.12 19.88
C GLN A 103 -1.52 -14.19 18.81
N ILE A 104 -0.26 -14.31 18.40
CA ILE A 104 0.28 -15.33 17.49
C ILE A 104 1.19 -16.20 18.33
N THR A 105 0.85 -17.49 18.50
CA THR A 105 1.56 -18.42 19.38
C THR A 105 1.99 -19.65 18.61
N ALA A 106 3.29 -19.93 18.56
CA ALA A 106 3.81 -21.21 18.08
C ALA A 106 3.47 -22.30 19.10
N VAL A 107 3.10 -23.49 18.62
CA VAL A 107 2.66 -24.60 19.48
C VAL A 107 3.30 -25.91 19.07
N LYS A 108 3.50 -26.79 20.07
CA LYS A 108 3.79 -28.19 19.88
C LYS A 108 2.59 -29.02 20.38
N ARG A 109 2.20 -30.01 19.61
CA ARG A 109 1.09 -30.90 19.98
C ARG A 109 1.58 -32.32 20.18
N ASP A 110 0.96 -33.04 21.09
CA ASP A 110 1.13 -34.48 21.23
C ASP A 110 0.32 -35.25 20.17
N ASP A 111 0.42 -36.57 20.18
CA ASP A 111 -0.31 -37.47 19.27
C ASP A 111 -1.84 -37.35 19.39
N LYS A 112 -2.34 -36.85 20.52
CA LYS A 112 -3.76 -36.56 20.77
C LYS A 112 -4.15 -35.12 20.38
N ARG A 113 -3.25 -34.38 19.71
CA ARG A 113 -3.41 -32.98 19.30
C ARG A 113 -3.55 -31.97 20.45
N LYS A 114 -3.21 -32.36 21.69
CA LYS A 114 -3.15 -31.45 22.83
C LYS A 114 -1.85 -30.64 22.77
N VAL A 115 -1.94 -29.33 23.03
CA VAL A 115 -0.76 -28.45 23.12
C VAL A 115 0.06 -28.82 24.36
N ILE A 116 1.34 -29.14 24.18
CA ILE A 116 2.30 -29.53 25.22
C ILE A 116 3.43 -28.53 25.43
N ASP A 117 3.73 -27.70 24.41
CA ASP A 117 4.65 -26.54 24.49
C ASP A 117 4.10 -25.41 23.66
N SER A 118 4.40 -24.16 24.06
CA SER A 118 3.99 -22.97 23.31
C SER A 118 4.92 -21.80 23.58
N ALA A 119 5.09 -20.93 22.57
CA ALA A 119 5.83 -19.69 22.70
C ALA A 119 5.14 -18.56 21.92
N LEU A 120 5.09 -17.37 22.50
CA LEU A 120 4.52 -16.18 21.87
C LEU A 120 5.45 -15.68 20.76
N VAL A 121 4.94 -15.68 19.53
CA VAL A 121 5.64 -15.17 18.33
C VAL A 121 5.41 -13.67 18.18
N GLY A 122 4.24 -13.18 18.53
CA GLY A 122 3.87 -11.78 18.39
C GLY A 122 2.38 -11.54 18.47
N TYR A 123 1.95 -10.44 17.85
CA TYR A 123 0.60 -9.93 17.96
C TYR A 123 0.04 -9.57 16.58
N TYR A 124 -1.28 -9.38 16.46
CA TYR A 124 -1.91 -8.90 15.25
C TYR A 124 -2.88 -7.76 15.51
N PHE A 125 -2.90 -6.78 14.61
CA PHE A 125 -3.59 -5.50 14.79
C PHE A 125 -4.34 -5.09 13.51
N ALA A 126 -5.44 -4.35 13.67
CA ALA A 126 -6.08 -3.61 12.59
C ALA A 126 -5.92 -2.10 12.82
N ILE A 127 -5.49 -1.35 11.81
CA ILE A 127 -5.38 0.12 11.91
C ILE A 127 -6.75 0.73 12.24
N ALA A 128 -7.84 0.17 11.71
CA ALA A 128 -9.20 0.65 12.01
C ALA A 128 -9.58 0.60 13.51
N LEU A 129 -8.83 -0.15 14.31
CA LEU A 129 -9.05 -0.37 15.74
C LEU A 129 -7.92 0.21 16.61
N ASP A 130 -7.11 1.13 16.09
CA ASP A 130 -5.94 1.69 16.79
C ASP A 130 -6.25 2.23 18.19
N GLU A 131 -7.39 2.89 18.33
CA GLU A 131 -7.85 3.42 19.63
C GLU A 131 -8.05 2.33 20.71
N HIS A 132 -8.43 1.11 20.30
CA HIS A 132 -8.67 0.00 21.22
C HIS A 132 -7.39 -0.61 21.80
N TYR A 133 -6.24 -0.34 21.21
CA TYR A 133 -4.94 -0.88 21.65
C TYR A 133 -4.20 0.07 22.61
N LYS A 134 -4.69 1.29 22.77
CA LYS A 134 -4.11 2.26 23.72
C LYS A 134 -4.12 1.68 25.13
N SER A 135 -3.08 1.99 25.90
CA SER A 135 -2.86 1.49 27.27
C SER A 135 -2.50 0.00 27.39
N SER A 136 -2.34 -0.72 26.28
CA SER A 136 -1.77 -2.07 26.30
C SER A 136 -0.25 -2.02 26.12
N ASP A 137 0.42 -3.08 26.58
CA ASP A 137 1.87 -3.22 26.46
C ASP A 137 2.20 -4.42 25.57
N TYR A 138 3.15 -4.23 24.65
CA TYR A 138 3.56 -5.25 23.67
C TYR A 138 5.07 -5.42 23.71
N PRO A 139 5.63 -5.98 24.81
CA PRO A 139 7.06 -6.05 25.00
C PRO A 139 7.74 -6.89 23.91
N GLU A 140 8.98 -6.55 23.64
CA GLU A 140 9.88 -7.30 22.72
C GLU A 140 9.45 -7.29 21.25
N VAL A 141 8.47 -6.47 20.84
CA VAL A 141 8.15 -6.26 19.42
C VAL A 141 9.26 -5.42 18.79
N GLN A 142 9.98 -6.02 17.84
CA GLN A 142 11.05 -5.37 17.08
C GLN A 142 10.73 -5.24 15.60
N TRP A 143 9.71 -5.96 15.14
CA TRP A 143 9.27 -5.97 13.76
C TRP A 143 7.76 -5.72 13.69
N ALA A 144 7.36 -4.78 12.85
CA ALA A 144 5.97 -4.63 12.43
C ALA A 144 5.86 -4.88 10.93
N ILE A 145 4.83 -5.59 10.50
CA ILE A 145 4.57 -5.82 9.08
C ILE A 145 3.14 -5.42 8.75
N PHE A 146 2.99 -4.40 7.90
CA PHE A 146 1.71 -3.94 7.38
C PHE A 146 1.51 -4.46 5.96
N GLU A 147 0.67 -5.47 5.81
CA GLU A 147 0.36 -6.11 4.53
C GLU A 147 -0.77 -5.39 3.78
N GLU A 148 -0.59 -5.27 2.46
CA GLU A 148 -1.56 -4.65 1.53
C GLU A 148 -1.88 -3.19 1.86
N PHE A 149 -0.83 -2.38 2.16
CA PHE A 149 -1.04 -0.97 2.43
C PHE A 149 -1.50 -0.18 1.18
N VAL A 150 -1.11 -0.59 -0.03
CA VAL A 150 -1.67 -0.04 -1.28
C VAL A 150 -2.95 -0.76 -1.63
N THR A 151 -4.04 -0.02 -1.81
CA THR A 151 -5.35 -0.56 -2.15
C THR A 151 -6.04 0.25 -3.24
N ARG A 152 -6.94 -0.37 -3.99
CA ARG A 152 -7.92 0.32 -4.85
C ARG A 152 -9.19 0.71 -4.08
N GLY A 153 -9.37 0.16 -2.90
CA GLY A 153 -10.46 0.50 -2.00
C GLY A 153 -10.23 1.83 -1.30
N ARG A 154 -11.06 2.11 -0.33
CA ARG A 154 -10.94 3.31 0.50
C ARG A 154 -9.83 3.13 1.52
N TYR A 155 -9.03 4.16 1.69
CA TYR A 155 -8.19 4.31 2.86
C TYR A 155 -9.01 4.80 4.05
N LEU A 156 -8.55 4.50 5.25
CA LEU A 156 -9.15 5.09 6.46
C LEU A 156 -8.88 6.60 6.47
N PRO A 157 -9.75 7.41 7.08
CA PRO A 157 -9.41 8.80 7.37
C PRO A 157 -8.13 8.86 8.22
N ASP A 158 -7.19 9.73 7.84
CA ASP A 158 -5.91 9.96 8.53
C ASP A 158 -5.12 8.65 8.77
N GLU A 159 -5.14 7.75 7.77
CA GLU A 159 -4.62 6.38 7.93
C GLU A 159 -3.13 6.36 8.26
N SER A 160 -2.33 7.28 7.72
CA SER A 160 -0.90 7.32 8.02
C SER A 160 -0.64 7.74 9.47
N ASP A 161 -1.39 8.70 10.00
CA ASP A 161 -1.30 9.11 11.40
C ASP A 161 -1.75 7.98 12.33
N ARG A 162 -2.82 7.28 11.96
CA ARG A 162 -3.32 6.11 12.71
C ARG A 162 -2.30 4.98 12.73
N LEU A 163 -1.62 4.71 11.60
CA LEU A 163 -0.52 3.74 11.57
C LEU A 163 0.61 4.17 12.50
N GLN A 164 1.05 5.42 12.44
CA GLN A 164 2.12 5.94 13.29
C GLN A 164 1.73 5.87 14.78
N ASN A 165 0.49 6.21 15.13
CA ASN A 165 -0.04 6.09 16.50
C ASN A 165 -0.06 4.63 16.96
N LEU A 166 -0.47 3.69 16.09
CA LEU A 166 -0.45 2.26 16.39
C LEU A 166 0.97 1.77 16.61
N ILE A 167 1.92 2.11 15.72
CA ILE A 167 3.33 1.75 15.88
C ILE A 167 3.89 2.33 17.18
N SER A 168 3.65 3.60 17.47
CA SER A 168 4.07 4.22 18.75
C SER A 168 3.50 3.49 19.97
N THR A 169 2.25 3.03 19.91
CA THR A 169 1.64 2.24 20.98
C THR A 169 2.30 0.87 21.15
N ILE A 170 2.65 0.21 20.04
CA ILE A 170 3.29 -1.11 20.06
C ILE A 170 4.73 -1.03 20.58
N VAL A 171 5.46 -0.02 20.13
CA VAL A 171 6.92 0.06 20.31
C VAL A 171 7.28 0.73 21.63
N ARG A 172 6.54 1.77 22.02
CA ARG A 172 6.87 2.68 23.14
C ARG A 172 8.36 3.11 23.11
N ASP A 173 9.17 2.53 24.00
CA ASP A 173 10.59 2.88 24.15
C ASP A 173 11.54 1.93 23.43
N ASN A 174 11.02 0.96 22.65
CA ASN A 174 11.83 -0.03 21.95
C ASN A 174 12.09 0.39 20.50
N ALA A 175 13.22 -0.03 19.95
CA ALA A 175 13.48 0.10 18.52
C ALA A 175 12.65 -0.93 17.74
N CYS A 176 11.90 -0.48 16.73
CA CYS A 176 11.13 -1.36 15.84
C CYS A 176 11.28 -0.89 14.40
N THR A 177 11.34 -1.84 13.49
CA THR A 177 11.25 -1.56 12.06
C THR A 177 9.85 -1.92 11.55
N CYS A 178 9.19 -0.96 10.91
CA CYS A 178 7.88 -1.16 10.29
C CYS A 178 8.05 -1.42 8.79
N VAL A 179 7.70 -2.62 8.35
CA VAL A 179 7.72 -3.03 6.94
C VAL A 179 6.32 -2.91 6.36
N MET A 180 6.17 -2.12 5.30
CA MET A 180 4.91 -1.90 4.61
C MET A 180 4.95 -2.58 3.25
N ILE A 181 4.12 -3.60 3.05
CA ILE A 181 4.11 -4.38 1.80
C ILE A 181 2.91 -3.99 0.94
N GLY A 182 3.20 -3.53 -0.27
CA GLY A 182 2.20 -3.16 -1.28
C GLY A 182 2.47 -3.79 -2.64
N ASN A 183 1.39 -3.96 -3.41
CA ASN A 183 1.50 -4.26 -4.83
C ASN A 183 1.35 -2.97 -5.63
N THR A 184 1.94 -2.91 -6.82
CA THR A 184 1.87 -1.77 -7.75
C THR A 184 0.48 -1.64 -8.39
N ILE A 185 -0.56 -1.48 -7.55
CA ILE A 185 -1.97 -1.46 -7.96
C ILE A 185 -2.40 -0.07 -8.41
N THR A 186 -1.96 0.97 -7.69
CA THR A 186 -2.24 2.38 -7.97
C THR A 186 -1.10 3.25 -7.46
N ARG A 187 -0.79 4.33 -8.18
CA ARG A 187 0.18 5.35 -7.74
C ARG A 187 -0.44 6.34 -6.75
N ALA A 188 -1.76 6.45 -6.73
CA ALA A 188 -2.49 7.31 -5.82
C ALA A 188 -2.62 6.62 -4.45
N CYS A 189 -1.67 6.89 -3.58
CA CYS A 189 -1.60 6.34 -2.22
C CYS A 189 -1.34 7.48 -1.22
N PRO A 190 -2.16 7.65 -0.17
CA PRO A 190 -2.00 8.72 0.81
C PRO A 190 -0.62 8.77 1.46
N TYR A 191 -0.03 7.61 1.76
CA TYR A 191 1.31 7.53 2.36
C TYR A 191 2.38 8.21 1.49
N PHE A 192 2.28 8.09 0.15
CA PHE A 192 3.26 8.72 -0.73
C PHE A 192 3.20 10.25 -0.64
N ALA A 193 2.00 10.80 -0.45
CA ALA A 193 1.80 12.23 -0.34
C ALA A 193 2.15 12.76 1.05
N GLU A 194 1.61 12.14 2.09
CA GLU A 194 1.73 12.60 3.47
C GLU A 194 3.18 12.47 3.99
N TRP A 195 3.90 11.44 3.52
CA TRP A 195 5.32 11.25 3.84
C TRP A 195 6.27 11.88 2.80
N SER A 196 5.72 12.64 1.84
CA SER A 196 6.50 13.33 0.79
C SER A 196 7.39 12.38 -0.05
N LEU A 197 6.92 11.16 -0.32
CA LEU A 197 7.63 10.16 -1.12
C LEU A 197 7.42 10.45 -2.63
N THR A 198 7.92 11.58 -3.09
CA THR A 198 7.55 12.21 -4.37
C THR A 198 8.02 11.44 -5.61
N HIS A 199 9.07 10.64 -5.50
CA HIS A 199 9.61 9.86 -6.62
C HIS A 199 8.92 8.50 -6.78
N VAL A 200 8.31 7.95 -5.73
CA VAL A 200 7.70 6.61 -5.73
C VAL A 200 6.76 6.35 -6.91
N PRO A 201 5.89 7.28 -7.35
CA PRO A 201 5.05 7.07 -8.53
C PRO A 201 5.80 6.86 -9.86
N ARG A 202 7.11 7.16 -9.89
CA ARG A 202 7.97 7.05 -11.09
C ARG A 202 8.99 5.91 -10.98
N MET A 203 9.14 5.29 -9.80
CA MET A 203 10.09 4.20 -9.57
C MET A 203 9.79 3.00 -10.47
N VAL A 204 10.85 2.37 -10.94
CA VAL A 204 10.83 1.15 -11.72
C VAL A 204 11.45 -0.01 -10.94
N ALA A 205 11.22 -1.24 -11.37
CA ALA A 205 11.73 -2.44 -10.70
C ALA A 205 13.27 -2.38 -10.49
N GLY A 206 13.68 -2.52 -9.25
CA GLY A 206 15.08 -2.42 -8.81
C GLY A 206 15.48 -1.07 -8.22
N ASP A 207 14.65 -0.03 -8.35
CA ASP A 207 14.93 1.27 -7.75
C ASP A 207 14.81 1.19 -6.21
N VAL A 208 15.67 1.96 -5.56
CA VAL A 208 15.70 2.16 -4.10
C VAL A 208 15.83 3.64 -3.80
N ASP A 209 14.91 4.15 -2.99
CA ASP A 209 14.95 5.53 -2.49
C ASP A 209 15.08 5.55 -0.98
N ILE A 210 15.76 6.55 -0.44
CA ILE A 210 15.84 6.83 0.99
C ILE A 210 15.35 8.26 1.23
N TYR A 211 14.35 8.38 2.12
CA TYR A 211 13.77 9.65 2.53
C TYR A 211 14.06 9.91 4.00
N HIS A 212 14.30 11.17 4.33
CA HIS A 212 14.45 11.63 5.70
C HIS A 212 13.28 12.57 6.04
N VAL A 213 12.46 12.18 7.00
CA VAL A 213 11.31 12.96 7.48
C VAL A 213 11.53 13.23 8.96
N GLY A 214 12.08 14.42 9.28
CA GLY A 214 12.63 14.68 10.60
C GLY A 214 13.75 13.69 10.93
N ASP A 215 13.67 13.02 12.07
CA ASP A 215 14.63 12.00 12.51
C ASP A 215 14.29 10.59 11.98
N THR A 216 13.21 10.45 11.22
CA THR A 216 12.75 9.16 10.69
C THR A 216 13.35 8.92 9.31
N VAL A 217 13.96 7.74 9.14
CA VAL A 217 14.44 7.25 7.85
C VAL A 217 13.40 6.30 7.26
N ILE A 218 12.97 6.59 6.03
CA ILE A 218 12.05 5.77 5.25
C ILE A 218 12.80 5.26 4.04
N ARG A 219 12.92 3.96 3.91
CA ARG A 219 13.46 3.31 2.71
C ARG A 219 12.29 2.81 1.86
N VAL A 220 12.35 3.05 0.56
CA VAL A 220 11.37 2.56 -0.42
C VAL A 220 12.09 1.71 -1.45
N ASP A 221 11.70 0.46 -1.58
CA ASP A 221 12.22 -0.47 -2.57
C ASP A 221 11.14 -0.80 -3.60
N MET A 222 11.43 -0.57 -4.88
CA MET A 222 10.65 -1.14 -5.97
C MET A 222 11.17 -2.54 -6.25
N CYS A 223 10.66 -3.51 -5.52
CA CYS A 223 11.17 -4.87 -5.42
C CYS A 223 11.18 -5.61 -6.74
N ALA A 224 12.28 -6.31 -7.02
CA ALA A 224 12.42 -7.20 -8.15
C ALA A 224 12.97 -8.56 -7.70
N ALA A 225 12.62 -9.64 -8.41
CA ALA A 225 13.32 -10.91 -8.29
C ALA A 225 14.56 -10.89 -9.19
N ALA A 226 15.63 -11.58 -8.77
CA ALA A 226 16.86 -11.67 -9.57
C ALA A 226 16.66 -12.41 -10.90
N MET A 227 15.70 -13.31 -10.96
CA MET A 227 15.31 -14.08 -12.14
C MET A 227 13.79 -14.22 -12.24
N ASP A 228 13.27 -14.31 -13.44
CA ASP A 228 11.88 -14.67 -13.66
C ASP A 228 11.59 -16.08 -13.12
N ALA A 229 10.60 -16.18 -12.23
CA ALA A 229 10.18 -17.48 -11.72
C ALA A 229 9.71 -18.41 -12.86
N PRO A 230 10.08 -19.71 -12.84
CA PRO A 230 9.53 -20.67 -13.79
C PRO A 230 8.00 -20.64 -13.70
N LYS A 231 7.35 -20.38 -14.84
CA LYS A 231 5.95 -19.91 -14.98
C LYS A 231 4.86 -20.89 -14.52
N LYS A 232 4.95 -21.52 -13.36
CA LYS A 232 3.84 -22.37 -12.85
C LYS A 232 2.60 -21.56 -12.44
N SER A 233 2.77 -20.37 -11.84
CA SER A 233 1.65 -19.49 -11.48
C SER A 233 1.15 -18.61 -12.63
N SER A 234 1.97 -18.39 -13.67
CA SER A 234 1.62 -17.49 -14.78
C SER A 234 0.51 -18.03 -15.70
N LYS A 235 0.20 -19.33 -15.62
CA LYS A 235 -0.91 -19.92 -16.40
C LYS A 235 -2.29 -19.48 -15.91
N MET A 236 -2.40 -19.05 -14.65
CA MET A 236 -3.66 -18.56 -14.08
C MET A 236 -3.89 -17.07 -14.36
N PHE A 237 -2.86 -16.35 -14.80
CA PHE A 237 -2.96 -14.94 -15.14
C PHE A 237 -2.92 -14.77 -16.65
N PHE A 238 -3.91 -14.10 -17.21
CA PHE A 238 -4.00 -13.78 -18.64
C PHE A 238 -4.38 -12.30 -18.81
N GLY A 239 -4.18 -11.78 -20.01
CA GLY A 239 -4.49 -10.38 -20.33
C GLY A 239 -3.66 -9.40 -19.52
N LYS A 240 -4.30 -8.36 -18.95
CA LYS A 240 -3.65 -7.27 -18.21
C LYS A 240 -3.02 -7.72 -16.89
N SER A 241 -3.66 -8.65 -16.18
CA SER A 241 -3.12 -9.16 -14.92
C SER A 241 -1.77 -9.84 -15.10
N LYS A 242 -1.50 -10.39 -16.30
CA LYS A 242 -0.21 -10.99 -16.63
C LYS A 242 0.92 -9.96 -16.70
N LYS A 243 0.66 -8.75 -17.23
CA LYS A 243 1.66 -7.67 -17.29
C LYS A 243 2.07 -7.19 -15.91
N MET A 244 1.11 -6.96 -15.02
CA MET A 244 1.35 -6.54 -13.64
C MET A 244 2.19 -7.57 -12.86
N VAL A 245 1.92 -8.87 -13.05
CA VAL A 245 2.65 -9.96 -12.38
C VAL A 245 4.03 -10.18 -13.00
N ALA A 246 4.16 -10.00 -14.33
CA ALA A 246 5.39 -10.35 -15.08
C ALA A 246 6.38 -9.19 -15.20
N GLN A 247 5.93 -7.93 -15.14
CA GLN A 247 6.75 -6.76 -15.48
C GLN A 247 6.92 -5.78 -14.32
N ASN A 248 6.35 -6.05 -13.13
CA ASN A 248 6.35 -5.12 -11.97
C ASN A 248 5.85 -3.70 -12.31
N GLU A 249 5.12 -3.54 -13.40
CA GLU A 249 4.57 -2.25 -13.80
C GLU A 249 3.39 -1.85 -12.91
N TRP A 250 3.18 -0.55 -12.77
CA TRP A 250 1.98 -0.02 -12.16
C TRP A 250 0.76 -0.49 -12.95
N HIS A 251 -0.25 -0.96 -12.25
CA HIS A 251 -1.47 -1.44 -12.91
C HIS A 251 -2.20 -0.28 -13.60
N SER A 252 -2.67 -0.54 -14.82
CA SER A 252 -3.57 0.36 -15.52
C SER A 252 -4.82 -0.38 -15.99
N ASP A 253 -6.00 0.18 -15.66
CA ASP A 253 -7.27 -0.29 -16.22
C ASP A 253 -7.37 0.13 -17.69
N THR A 254 -8.28 -0.47 -18.45
CA THR A 254 -8.54 -0.04 -19.83
C THR A 254 -9.80 0.82 -19.84
N PHE A 255 -9.68 1.98 -20.41
CA PHE A 255 -10.78 2.92 -20.59
C PHE A 255 -11.15 3.07 -22.06
N ALA A 256 -12.38 3.50 -22.30
CA ALA A 256 -12.83 3.86 -23.64
C ALA A 256 -11.99 5.02 -24.19
N LYS A 257 -11.67 4.97 -25.47
CA LYS A 257 -11.03 6.09 -26.14
C LYS A 257 -12.06 7.21 -26.36
N CYS A 258 -11.60 8.45 -26.26
CA CYS A 258 -12.45 9.60 -26.60
C CYS A 258 -12.89 9.47 -28.07
N PRO A 259 -14.20 9.59 -28.35
CA PRO A 259 -14.71 9.45 -29.71
C PRO A 259 -14.31 10.59 -30.65
N VAL A 260 -13.86 11.72 -30.12
CA VAL A 260 -13.40 12.89 -30.86
C VAL A 260 -11.98 13.27 -30.42
N ASN A 261 -11.27 14.03 -31.24
CA ASN A 261 -10.00 14.61 -30.81
C ASN A 261 -10.27 15.74 -29.81
N PRO A 262 -9.89 15.59 -28.52
CA PRO A 262 -10.24 16.56 -27.48
C PRO A 262 -9.67 17.95 -27.76
N TYR A 263 -8.55 18.03 -28.47
CA TYR A 263 -7.85 19.30 -28.71
C TYR A 263 -8.27 19.98 -30.03
N ALA A 264 -8.61 19.21 -31.07
CA ALA A 264 -8.93 19.72 -32.39
C ALA A 264 -10.41 19.86 -32.66
N GLU A 265 -11.26 18.98 -32.00
CA GLU A 265 -12.70 18.85 -32.31
C GLU A 265 -13.58 19.18 -31.12
N SER A 266 -13.10 19.94 -30.16
CA SER A 266 -13.90 20.38 -29.02
C SER A 266 -13.34 21.61 -28.33
N ARG A 267 -14.19 22.31 -27.60
CA ARG A 267 -13.81 23.47 -26.76
C ARG A 267 -14.00 23.20 -25.29
N VAL A 268 -13.14 23.79 -24.46
CA VAL A 268 -13.25 23.74 -23.00
C VAL A 268 -14.39 24.65 -22.56
N LEU A 269 -15.27 24.13 -21.72
CA LEU A 269 -16.32 24.88 -21.04
C LEU A 269 -15.94 25.25 -19.61
N HIS A 270 -15.24 24.32 -18.91
CA HIS A 270 -14.82 24.50 -17.53
C HIS A 270 -13.59 23.65 -17.22
N THR A 271 -12.74 24.12 -16.31
CA THR A 271 -11.55 23.40 -15.85
C THR A 271 -11.52 23.36 -14.34
N ILE A 272 -11.24 22.18 -13.79
CA ILE A 272 -11.04 21.94 -12.37
C ILE A 272 -9.83 21.02 -12.19
N TYR A 273 -9.12 21.17 -11.07
CA TYR A 273 -7.98 20.32 -10.74
C TYR A 273 -8.30 19.45 -9.54
N PHE A 274 -7.98 18.17 -9.66
CA PHE A 274 -7.98 17.22 -8.55
C PHE A 274 -6.54 16.93 -8.20
N ASN A 275 -6.19 17.11 -6.93
CA ASN A 275 -4.85 16.84 -6.43
C ASN A 275 -4.93 15.97 -5.19
N ASP A 276 -4.33 14.81 -5.26
CA ASP A 276 -4.15 13.90 -4.13
C ASP A 276 -2.93 13.01 -4.39
N ALA A 277 -2.29 12.52 -3.32
CA ALA A 277 -1.17 11.60 -3.39
C ALA A 277 -0.03 12.06 -4.33
N ASN A 278 0.29 13.36 -4.33
CA ASN A 278 1.29 13.99 -5.21
C ASN A 278 0.99 13.88 -6.72
N ILE A 279 -0.24 13.54 -7.07
CA ILE A 279 -0.70 13.47 -8.45
C ILE A 279 -1.72 14.58 -8.67
N THR A 280 -1.49 15.42 -9.67
CA THR A 280 -2.43 16.46 -10.08
C THR A 280 -3.06 16.08 -11.39
N MET A 281 -4.39 16.11 -11.43
CA MET A 281 -5.19 15.85 -12.63
C MET A 281 -5.94 17.11 -13.02
N ARG A 282 -5.80 17.51 -14.27
CA ARG A 282 -6.63 18.54 -14.90
C ARG A 282 -7.85 17.85 -15.49
N VAL A 283 -9.02 18.29 -15.07
CA VAL A 283 -10.33 17.77 -15.48
C VAL A 283 -11.07 18.87 -16.22
N GLU A 284 -11.30 18.66 -17.48
CA GLU A 284 -11.95 19.62 -18.37
C GLU A 284 -13.33 19.11 -18.79
N VAL A 285 -14.37 19.88 -18.51
CA VAL A 285 -15.67 19.72 -19.16
C VAL A 285 -15.58 20.34 -20.53
N ARG A 286 -15.80 19.57 -21.57
CA ARG A 286 -15.64 19.97 -22.96
C ARG A 286 -16.93 19.74 -23.75
N ARG A 287 -17.11 20.49 -24.82
CA ARG A 287 -18.19 20.27 -25.80
C ARG A 287 -17.56 20.02 -27.16
N SER A 288 -17.92 18.89 -27.77
CA SER A 288 -17.51 18.57 -29.14
C SER A 288 -18.12 19.54 -30.14
N ASP A 289 -17.53 19.64 -31.31
CA ASP A 289 -18.08 20.40 -32.42
C ASP A 289 -19.42 19.84 -32.93
N TYR A 290 -19.71 18.58 -32.59
CA TYR A 290 -20.97 17.90 -32.86
C TYR A 290 -22.05 18.13 -31.78
N GLY A 291 -21.72 18.88 -30.71
CA GLY A 291 -22.67 19.32 -29.68
C GLY A 291 -22.63 18.48 -28.38
N ASP A 292 -21.97 17.32 -28.36
CA ASP A 292 -21.92 16.44 -27.19
C ASP A 292 -20.99 17.00 -26.11
N ALA A 293 -21.44 16.93 -24.86
CA ALA A 293 -20.61 17.25 -23.71
C ALA A 293 -19.92 15.99 -23.17
N PHE A 294 -18.65 16.11 -22.80
CA PHE A 294 -17.85 15.05 -22.20
C PHE A 294 -16.80 15.62 -21.24
N VAL A 295 -16.18 14.75 -20.44
CA VAL A 295 -15.08 15.11 -19.54
C VAL A 295 -13.77 14.54 -20.10
N TRP A 296 -12.74 15.36 -20.13
CA TRP A 296 -11.39 15.00 -20.53
C TRP A 296 -10.41 15.19 -19.38
N VAL A 297 -9.64 14.15 -19.06
CA VAL A 297 -8.72 14.12 -17.92
C VAL A 297 -7.29 13.94 -18.42
N THR A 298 -6.40 14.82 -17.93
CA THR A 298 -4.96 14.75 -18.19
C THR A 298 -4.16 14.96 -16.91
N PRO A 299 -3.03 14.26 -16.71
CA PRO A 299 -2.12 14.58 -15.62
C PRO A 299 -1.44 15.93 -15.93
N VAL A 300 -1.06 16.64 -14.88
CA VAL A 300 -0.26 17.86 -14.98
C VAL A 300 0.89 17.82 -14.00
N ASP A 301 2.06 18.23 -14.49
CA ASP A 301 3.30 18.24 -13.72
C ASP A 301 3.69 19.69 -13.42
N PHE A 302 2.87 20.39 -12.63
CA PHE A 302 3.23 21.74 -12.16
C PHE A 302 2.78 21.95 -10.71
N LYS A 303 3.54 22.78 -10.00
CA LYS A 303 3.14 23.28 -8.69
C LYS A 303 2.25 24.51 -8.87
N PHE A 304 1.12 24.54 -8.19
CA PHE A 304 0.24 25.71 -8.19
C PHE A 304 0.95 26.89 -7.52
N THR A 305 1.35 27.89 -8.31
CA THR A 305 2.00 29.12 -7.81
C THR A 305 1.01 30.23 -7.47
N ARG A 306 -0.22 30.17 -7.99
CA ARG A 306 -1.31 31.13 -7.74
C ARG A 306 -2.63 30.38 -7.58
N LEU A 307 -2.86 29.89 -6.36
CA LEU A 307 -4.02 29.06 -6.04
C LEU A 307 -5.33 29.86 -5.87
N ASP A 308 -5.25 31.17 -5.68
CA ASP A 308 -6.37 32.08 -5.37
C ASP A 308 -7.45 32.19 -6.48
N LYS A 309 -7.10 31.79 -7.72
CA LYS A 309 -8.00 31.88 -8.90
C LYS A 309 -8.27 30.54 -9.57
N VAL A 310 -7.75 29.45 -9.03
CA VAL A 310 -7.83 28.13 -9.66
C VAL A 310 -8.73 27.22 -8.81
N ARG A 311 -9.68 26.58 -9.47
CA ARG A 311 -10.57 25.62 -8.84
C ARG A 311 -9.81 24.31 -8.56
N VAL A 312 -9.59 23.98 -7.28
CA VAL A 312 -8.83 22.80 -6.86
C VAL A 312 -9.60 22.01 -5.80
N VAL A 313 -9.61 20.69 -5.94
CA VAL A 313 -10.07 19.74 -4.92
C VAL A 313 -8.88 18.95 -4.44
N SER A 314 -8.54 19.04 -3.15
CA SER A 314 -7.41 18.34 -2.56
C SER A 314 -7.52 18.30 -1.04
N ARG A 315 -7.22 17.17 -0.43
CA ARG A 315 -7.11 17.05 1.03
C ARG A 315 -5.85 17.69 1.60
N GLN A 316 -4.86 17.92 0.75
CA GLN A 316 -3.53 18.44 1.12
C GLN A 316 -3.43 19.97 1.08
N LEU A 317 -4.50 20.65 0.67
CA LEU A 317 -4.48 22.11 0.56
C LEU A 317 -4.84 22.76 1.88
N THR A 318 -3.98 23.65 2.33
CA THR A 318 -4.19 24.49 3.53
C THR A 318 -4.75 25.89 3.22
N SER A 319 -5.10 26.15 1.94
CA SER A 319 -5.59 27.45 1.50
C SER A 319 -7.04 27.69 1.92
N LEU A 320 -7.31 28.89 2.43
CA LEU A 320 -8.66 29.36 2.76
C LEU A 320 -9.43 29.90 1.54
N SER A 321 -8.92 29.72 0.33
CA SER A 321 -9.60 30.17 -0.89
C SER A 321 -10.93 29.44 -1.08
N PRO A 322 -12.04 30.13 -1.44
CA PRO A 322 -13.33 29.52 -1.72
C PRO A 322 -13.29 28.59 -2.96
N TYR A 323 -12.25 28.70 -3.76
CA TYR A 323 -12.02 27.81 -4.92
C TYR A 323 -11.34 26.50 -4.56
N HIS A 324 -10.95 26.32 -3.28
CA HIS A 324 -10.32 25.10 -2.78
C HIS A 324 -11.29 24.32 -1.90
N GLN A 325 -11.36 23.03 -2.09
CA GLN A 325 -12.18 22.14 -1.27
C GLN A 325 -11.41 20.86 -0.97
N SER A 326 -11.57 20.33 0.23
CA SER A 326 -11.03 19.02 0.62
C SER A 326 -11.88 17.84 0.07
N THR A 327 -13.14 18.12 -0.24
CA THR A 327 -14.08 17.14 -0.81
C THR A 327 -14.76 17.77 -2.01
N PHE A 328 -14.89 17.01 -3.10
CA PHE A 328 -15.54 17.52 -4.30
C PHE A 328 -17.04 17.74 -4.07
N ARG A 329 -17.43 18.99 -4.14
CA ARG A 329 -18.83 19.45 -4.18
C ARG A 329 -18.98 20.42 -5.35
N PRO A 330 -19.81 20.09 -6.35
CA PRO A 330 -20.00 20.97 -7.50
C PRO A 330 -20.45 22.38 -7.07
N LEU A 331 -19.78 23.40 -7.60
CA LEU A 331 -20.10 24.82 -7.39
C LEU A 331 -20.90 25.40 -8.56
N CYS A 332 -20.94 24.73 -9.70
CA CYS A 332 -21.65 25.15 -10.90
C CYS A 332 -22.17 23.96 -11.71
N PRO A 333 -23.09 24.16 -12.67
CA PRO A 333 -23.63 23.08 -13.49
C PRO A 333 -22.58 22.28 -14.26
N ALA A 334 -21.50 22.92 -14.71
CA ALA A 334 -20.42 22.25 -15.41
C ALA A 334 -19.67 21.25 -14.49
N GLU A 335 -19.45 21.60 -13.22
CA GLU A 335 -18.89 20.68 -12.25
C GLU A 335 -19.87 19.54 -11.91
N GLY A 336 -21.16 19.83 -11.82
CA GLY A 336 -22.21 18.82 -11.64
C GLY A 336 -22.21 17.78 -12.78
N PHE A 337 -21.92 18.22 -14.00
CA PHE A 337 -21.81 17.32 -15.16
C PHE A 337 -20.68 16.29 -15.00
N ILE A 338 -19.61 16.59 -14.23
CA ILE A 338 -18.52 15.62 -14.00
C ILE A 338 -19.08 14.35 -13.33
N LEU A 339 -19.95 14.48 -12.33
CA LEU A 339 -20.60 13.34 -11.67
C LEU A 339 -21.44 12.53 -12.65
N THR A 340 -22.29 13.22 -13.42
CA THR A 340 -23.11 12.59 -14.45
C THR A 340 -22.27 11.91 -15.54
N ALA A 341 -21.17 12.53 -15.96
CA ALA A 341 -20.28 11.96 -16.97
C ALA A 341 -19.58 10.68 -16.48
N VAL A 342 -19.23 10.61 -15.20
CA VAL A 342 -18.69 9.38 -14.59
C VAL A 342 -19.74 8.28 -14.62
N GLU A 343 -20.99 8.56 -14.22
CA GLU A 343 -22.09 7.60 -14.22
C GLU A 343 -22.47 7.12 -15.63
N GLN A 344 -22.42 8.01 -16.62
CA GLN A 344 -22.79 7.72 -18.01
C GLN A 344 -21.64 7.20 -18.88
N GLY A 345 -20.41 7.07 -18.33
CA GLY A 345 -19.24 6.68 -19.10
C GLY A 345 -18.79 7.71 -20.13
N LYS A 346 -19.12 8.99 -19.93
CA LYS A 346 -18.73 10.13 -20.79
C LYS A 346 -17.48 10.83 -20.27
N ILE A 347 -16.62 10.11 -19.57
CA ILE A 347 -15.31 10.56 -19.09
C ILE A 347 -14.22 9.81 -19.84
N TYR A 348 -13.25 10.53 -20.34
CA TYR A 348 -12.17 9.99 -21.14
C TYR A 348 -10.81 10.51 -20.63
N TYR A 349 -9.76 9.74 -20.89
CA TYR A 349 -8.43 9.94 -20.33
C TYR A 349 -7.39 9.97 -21.46
N CYS A 350 -6.31 10.72 -21.27
CA CYS A 350 -5.22 10.73 -22.24
C CYS A 350 -4.53 9.37 -22.38
N ASP A 351 -4.50 8.58 -21.31
CA ASP A 351 -4.02 7.20 -21.27
C ASP A 351 -4.69 6.39 -20.15
N ASN A 352 -4.47 5.08 -20.15
CA ASN A 352 -5.07 4.18 -19.18
C ASN A 352 -4.56 4.37 -17.75
N LEU A 353 -3.32 4.78 -17.58
CA LEU A 353 -2.74 5.01 -16.27
C LEU A 353 -3.36 6.25 -15.61
N THR A 354 -3.53 7.33 -16.38
CA THR A 354 -4.27 8.53 -15.97
C THR A 354 -5.68 8.18 -15.50
N GLY A 355 -6.39 7.33 -16.23
CA GLY A 355 -7.74 6.90 -15.84
C GLY A 355 -7.76 6.11 -14.53
N THR A 356 -6.79 5.22 -14.34
CA THR A 356 -6.66 4.42 -13.11
C THR A 356 -6.39 5.30 -11.91
N ASP A 357 -5.43 6.21 -12.01
CA ASP A 357 -5.09 7.14 -10.94
C ASP A 357 -6.25 8.10 -10.64
N PHE A 358 -6.89 8.66 -11.69
CA PHE A 358 -8.03 9.55 -11.53
C PHE A 358 -9.18 8.88 -10.78
N ASN A 359 -9.52 7.64 -11.12
CA ASN A 359 -10.60 6.93 -10.43
C ASN A 359 -10.31 6.78 -8.94
N THR A 360 -9.05 6.48 -8.56
CA THR A 360 -8.65 6.38 -7.15
C THR A 360 -8.77 7.74 -6.44
N ILE A 361 -8.25 8.80 -7.06
CA ILE A 361 -8.30 10.17 -6.54
C ILE A 361 -9.75 10.65 -6.43
N PHE A 362 -10.54 10.46 -7.47
CA PHE A 362 -11.94 10.89 -7.53
C PHE A 362 -12.80 10.22 -6.45
N LEU A 363 -12.68 8.89 -6.29
CA LEU A 363 -13.37 8.16 -5.24
C LEU A 363 -12.99 8.68 -3.84
N THR A 364 -11.73 8.99 -3.64
CA THR A 364 -11.21 9.52 -2.38
C THR A 364 -11.77 10.91 -2.07
N LEU A 365 -11.82 11.80 -3.09
CA LEU A 365 -12.21 13.20 -2.93
C LEU A 365 -13.73 13.43 -3.04
N CYS A 366 -14.51 12.49 -3.60
CA CYS A 366 -15.98 12.58 -3.70
C CYS A 366 -16.71 12.03 -2.47
N THR A 367 -16.03 11.31 -1.58
CA THR A 367 -16.66 10.75 -0.40
C THR A 367 -16.58 11.72 0.76
N THR A 368 -17.74 12.23 1.21
CA THR A 368 -17.85 12.94 2.48
C THR A 368 -17.45 11.98 3.60
N PRO A 369 -16.50 12.32 4.49
CA PRO A 369 -16.34 11.59 5.73
C PRO A 369 -17.72 11.58 6.42
N LYS A 370 -18.29 10.41 6.69
CA LYS A 370 -19.43 10.36 7.62
C LYS A 370 -18.86 10.77 8.97
N LEU A 371 -19.10 12.01 9.35
CA LEU A 371 -18.98 12.43 10.75
C LEU A 371 -19.83 11.45 11.57
N LYS A 372 -19.16 10.59 12.34
CA LYS A 372 -19.79 9.84 13.42
C LYS A 372 -19.86 10.70 14.65
#